data_7e4a8950aacf0718944c0a7d011c7c4c
#
_entry.id   7e4a8950aacf0718944c0a7d011c7c4c
#
_cell.length_a   1.000
_cell.length_b   1.000
_cell.length_c   1.000
_cell.angle_alpha   90.00
_cell.angle_beta   90.00
_cell.angle_gamma   90.00
#
_symmetry.space_group_name_H-M   'P 1'
#
loop_
_entity.id
_entity.type
_entity.pdbx_description
1 polymer ?
#
loop_
_entity_poly.entity_id
_entity_poly.type
_entity_poly.pdbx_seq_one_letter_code
_entity_poly.pdbx_strand_id
1 'polypeptide(L)'
;MELLNNNNVSALLILLILGLRHGLDPDHIAVIDNYTYRLHENKNTWSRWVGTLFTLGHGVMVTLIALILSYLKNNFQVPIWVDWVLNWLPMFLLLLMGIGNINSLIYSRKNNSWSLKKYLIPKFLDKKVSPITVFITGIVFGFIFDTSSQIAAFGLAISGTNHWLFSVIGGIVFSIGLIFTGTIDSYLLSKLLKTFDRTKFKNIVLN
;
A
#
# COMPACT_ATOMS: atom_id res chain seq x y z
N MET A 1 -30.10 -6.56 -8.86
CA MET A 1 -30.74 -5.71 -7.83
C MET A 1 -30.34 -6.11 -6.41
N GLU A 2 -29.83 -7.31 -6.16
CA GLU A 2 -29.36 -7.79 -4.84
C GLU A 2 -28.05 -7.13 -4.34
N LEU A 3 -27.24 -6.57 -5.23
CA LEU A 3 -25.96 -5.93 -4.87
C LEU A 3 -26.12 -4.62 -4.07
N LEU A 4 -27.29 -4.00 -4.10
CA LEU A 4 -27.59 -2.73 -3.41
C LEU A 4 -28.46 -2.91 -2.16
N ASN A 5 -28.42 -4.07 -1.54
CA ASN A 5 -29.05 -4.25 -0.23
C ASN A 5 -28.29 -3.41 0.83
N ASN A 6 -28.99 -2.88 1.83
CA ASN A 6 -28.43 -2.01 2.88
C ASN A 6 -27.17 -2.61 3.54
N ASN A 7 -27.10 -3.93 3.70
CA ASN A 7 -25.94 -4.61 4.26
C ASN A 7 -24.70 -4.53 3.33
N ASN A 8 -24.91 -4.62 2.01
CA ASN A 8 -23.83 -4.54 1.03
C ASN A 8 -23.30 -3.11 0.90
N VAL A 9 -24.17 -2.11 0.95
CA VAL A 9 -23.79 -0.69 0.94
C VAL A 9 -22.95 -0.35 2.16
N SER A 10 -23.34 -0.83 3.34
CA SER A 10 -22.57 -0.65 4.59
C SER A 10 -21.19 -1.31 4.50
N ALA A 11 -21.11 -2.52 3.94
CA ALA A 11 -19.83 -3.22 3.75
C ALA A 11 -18.91 -2.45 2.77
N LEU A 12 -19.45 -1.91 1.67
CA LEU A 12 -18.67 -1.11 0.72
C LEU A 12 -18.16 0.20 1.36
N LEU A 13 -18.97 0.87 2.19
CA LEU A 13 -18.52 2.04 2.93
C LEU A 13 -17.39 1.71 3.91
N ILE A 14 -17.48 0.60 4.63
CA ILE A 14 -16.41 0.12 5.50
C ILE A 14 -15.15 -0.17 4.70
N LEU A 15 -15.26 -0.82 3.54
CA LEU A 15 -14.13 -1.09 2.64
C LEU A 15 -13.46 0.20 2.15
N LEU A 16 -14.24 1.23 1.82
CA LEU A 16 -13.70 2.54 1.46
C LEU A 16 -12.90 3.17 2.62
N ILE A 17 -13.46 3.15 3.83
CA ILE A 17 -12.81 3.68 5.03
C ILE A 17 -11.54 2.90 5.35
N LEU A 18 -11.58 1.58 5.24
CA LEU A 18 -10.39 0.75 5.42
C LEU A 18 -9.30 1.05 4.38
N GLY A 19 -9.68 1.29 3.13
CA GLY A 19 -8.76 1.71 2.07
C GLY A 19 -8.13 3.08 2.34
N LEU A 20 -8.92 4.06 2.80
CA LEU A 20 -8.43 5.37 3.23
C LEU A 20 -7.42 5.24 4.38
N ARG A 21 -7.75 4.44 5.39
CA ARG A 21 -6.86 4.19 6.52
C ARG A 21 -5.57 3.49 6.09
N HIS A 22 -5.70 2.46 5.25
CA HIS A 22 -4.56 1.67 4.78
C HIS A 22 -3.54 2.52 4.00
N GLY A 23 -4.00 3.47 3.18
CA GLY A 23 -3.10 4.39 2.49
C GLY A 23 -2.35 5.36 3.41
N LEU A 24 -2.77 5.48 4.69
CA LEU A 24 -2.09 6.26 5.72
C LEU A 24 -1.16 5.40 6.59
N ASP A 25 -1.03 4.12 6.32
CA ASP A 25 -0.11 3.26 7.08
C ASP A 25 1.34 3.73 6.87
N PRO A 26 2.17 3.79 7.92
CA PRO A 26 3.51 4.39 7.88
C PRO A 26 4.45 3.78 6.85
N ASP A 27 4.26 2.52 6.51
CA ASP A 27 5.05 1.81 5.50
C ASP A 27 4.73 2.29 4.08
N HIS A 28 3.46 2.59 3.78
CA HIS A 28 3.02 3.19 2.51
C HIS A 28 3.59 4.60 2.36
N ILE A 29 3.37 5.45 3.38
CA ILE A 29 3.90 6.82 3.42
C ILE A 29 5.41 6.81 3.21
N ALA A 30 6.15 5.95 3.92
CA ALA A 30 7.61 5.90 3.81
C ALA A 30 8.10 5.50 2.40
N VAL A 31 7.37 4.63 1.68
CA VAL A 31 7.71 4.25 0.30
C VAL A 31 7.36 5.37 -0.68
N ILE A 32 6.16 5.95 -0.56
CA ILE A 32 5.70 7.05 -1.40
C ILE A 32 6.62 8.25 -1.25
N ASP A 33 6.96 8.65 -0.02
CA ASP A 33 7.87 9.76 0.26
C ASP A 33 9.25 9.55 -0.34
N ASN A 34 9.83 8.37 -0.18
CA ASN A 34 11.14 8.05 -0.73
C ASN A 34 11.17 8.18 -2.26
N TYR A 35 10.18 7.63 -2.96
CA TYR A 35 10.11 7.72 -4.41
C TYR A 35 9.77 9.14 -4.89
N THR A 36 8.90 9.86 -4.18
CA THR A 36 8.58 11.26 -4.47
C THR A 36 9.81 12.14 -4.39
N TYR A 37 10.60 11.99 -3.32
CA TYR A 37 11.85 12.71 -3.14
C TYR A 37 12.85 12.39 -4.27
N ARG A 38 13.11 11.11 -4.56
CA ARG A 38 14.06 10.68 -5.61
C ARG A 38 13.66 11.14 -7.00
N LEU A 39 12.37 11.11 -7.36
CA LEU A 39 11.89 11.63 -8.64
C LEU A 39 11.96 13.15 -8.70
N HIS A 40 11.75 13.82 -7.57
CA HIS A 40 11.87 15.27 -7.48
C HIS A 40 13.32 15.73 -7.68
N GLU A 41 14.30 15.07 -7.03
CA GLU A 41 15.74 15.34 -7.25
C GLU A 41 16.14 15.19 -8.72
N ASN A 42 15.58 14.21 -9.41
CA ASN A 42 15.79 14.00 -10.84
C ASN A 42 14.98 14.95 -11.73
N LYS A 43 14.34 15.99 -11.17
CA LYS A 43 13.49 16.96 -11.85
C LYS A 43 12.38 16.31 -12.70
N ASN A 44 11.92 15.13 -12.29
CA ASN A 44 10.89 14.38 -12.98
C ASN A 44 9.49 14.90 -12.59
N THR A 45 8.68 15.23 -13.58
CA THR A 45 7.31 15.75 -13.39
C THR A 45 6.37 14.73 -12.74
N TRP A 46 6.71 13.45 -12.77
CA TRP A 46 5.94 12.37 -12.19
C TRP A 46 6.05 12.29 -10.66
N SER A 47 6.94 13.08 -10.03
CA SER A 47 7.09 13.07 -8.56
C SER A 47 5.77 13.29 -7.81
N ARG A 48 4.88 14.12 -8.33
CA ARG A 48 3.55 14.39 -7.74
C ARG A 48 2.55 13.24 -7.88
N TRP A 49 2.80 12.28 -8.78
CA TRP A 49 1.93 11.16 -9.08
C TRP A 49 2.43 9.82 -8.53
N VAL A 50 3.50 9.86 -7.74
CA VAL A 50 4.10 8.67 -7.14
C VAL A 50 3.11 7.89 -6.31
N GLY A 51 2.37 8.58 -5.43
CA GLY A 51 1.36 7.95 -4.59
C GLY A 51 0.26 7.30 -5.42
N THR A 52 -0.23 7.99 -6.46
CA THR A 52 -1.24 7.43 -7.38
C THR A 52 -0.73 6.15 -8.06
N LEU A 53 0.50 6.17 -8.60
CA LEU A 53 1.09 5.02 -9.30
C LEU A 53 1.32 3.84 -8.36
N PHE A 54 1.88 4.11 -7.18
CA PHE A 54 2.13 3.08 -6.18
C PHE A 54 0.83 2.44 -5.71
N THR A 55 -0.16 3.26 -5.35
CA THR A 55 -1.45 2.76 -4.83
C THR A 55 -2.31 2.12 -5.90
N LEU A 56 -2.20 2.53 -7.18
CA LEU A 56 -2.80 1.81 -8.30
C LEU A 56 -2.23 0.40 -8.44
N GLY A 57 -0.90 0.25 -8.42
CA GLY A 57 -0.26 -1.06 -8.47
C GLY A 57 -0.67 -1.94 -7.29
N HIS A 58 -0.68 -1.38 -6.09
CA HIS A 58 -1.12 -2.05 -4.87
C HIS A 58 -2.60 -2.46 -4.95
N GLY A 59 -3.49 -1.55 -5.35
CA GLY A 59 -4.92 -1.81 -5.47
C GLY A 59 -5.27 -2.87 -6.51
N VAL A 60 -4.55 -2.92 -7.64
CA VAL A 60 -4.67 -4.00 -8.62
C VAL A 60 -4.37 -5.35 -7.97
N MET A 61 -3.29 -5.43 -7.18
CA MET A 61 -2.91 -6.68 -6.52
C MET A 61 -3.92 -7.10 -5.46
N VAL A 62 -4.39 -6.16 -4.63
CA VAL A 62 -5.44 -6.41 -3.62
C VAL A 62 -6.72 -6.94 -4.27
N THR A 63 -7.17 -6.30 -5.36
CA THR A 63 -8.38 -6.71 -6.08
C THR A 63 -8.21 -8.11 -6.69
N LEU A 64 -7.03 -8.42 -7.23
CA LEU A 64 -6.71 -9.72 -7.79
C LEU A 64 -6.71 -10.82 -6.70
N ILE A 65 -6.11 -10.56 -5.55
CA ILE A 65 -6.10 -11.48 -4.41
C ILE A 65 -7.54 -11.72 -3.91
N ALA A 66 -8.35 -10.66 -3.77
CA ALA A 66 -9.76 -10.78 -3.36
C ALA A 66 -10.56 -11.66 -4.33
N LEU A 67 -10.33 -11.52 -5.65
CA LEU A 67 -10.95 -12.34 -6.67
C LEU A 67 -10.53 -13.81 -6.55
N ILE A 68 -9.22 -14.08 -6.41
CA ILE A 68 -8.69 -15.44 -6.27
C ILE A 68 -9.25 -16.11 -5.00
N LEU A 69 -9.24 -15.43 -3.86
CA LEU A 69 -9.77 -15.95 -2.61
C LEU A 69 -11.26 -16.25 -2.70
N SER A 70 -12.04 -15.38 -3.34
CA SER A 70 -13.47 -15.60 -3.59
C SER A 70 -13.71 -16.82 -4.47
N TYR A 71 -12.92 -16.97 -5.52
CA TYR A 71 -13.00 -18.14 -6.41
C TYR A 71 -12.67 -19.43 -5.69
N LEU A 72 -11.60 -19.44 -4.91
CA LEU A 72 -11.19 -20.61 -4.12
C LEU A 72 -12.27 -21.00 -3.10
N LYS A 73 -12.81 -20.05 -2.35
CA LYS A 73 -13.87 -20.30 -1.38
C LYS A 73 -15.11 -20.92 -2.02
N ASN A 74 -15.51 -20.49 -3.21
CA ASN A 74 -16.70 -20.97 -3.88
C ASN A 74 -16.54 -22.36 -4.52
N ASN A 75 -15.30 -22.74 -4.88
CA ASN A 75 -15.05 -23.97 -5.63
C ASN A 75 -14.36 -25.06 -4.81
N PHE A 76 -13.76 -24.71 -3.67
CA PHE A 76 -13.05 -25.66 -2.81
C PHE A 76 -13.49 -25.53 -1.38
N GLN A 77 -13.69 -26.66 -0.71
CA GLN A 77 -13.81 -26.67 0.76
C GLN A 77 -12.43 -26.37 1.34
N VAL A 78 -12.22 -25.13 1.74
CA VAL A 78 -10.94 -24.70 2.33
C VAL A 78 -10.77 -25.42 3.67
N PRO A 79 -9.70 -26.20 3.88
CA PRO A 79 -9.46 -26.87 5.16
C PRO A 79 -9.31 -25.83 6.27
N ILE A 80 -9.80 -26.17 7.49
CA ILE A 80 -9.79 -25.28 8.68
C ILE A 80 -8.39 -24.73 8.99
N TRP A 81 -7.32 -25.50 8.70
CA TRP A 81 -5.94 -25.04 8.93
C TRP A 81 -5.53 -23.86 8.04
N VAL A 82 -6.12 -23.74 6.84
CA VAL A 82 -5.86 -22.58 5.93
C VAL A 82 -6.44 -21.32 6.54
N ASP A 83 -7.65 -21.36 7.10
CA ASP A 83 -8.23 -20.21 7.81
C ASP A 83 -7.35 -19.81 9.00
N TRP A 84 -6.79 -20.78 9.71
CA TRP A 84 -5.84 -20.53 10.80
C TRP A 84 -4.59 -19.82 10.30
N VAL A 85 -3.97 -20.33 9.23
CA VAL A 85 -2.77 -19.72 8.63
C VAL A 85 -3.06 -18.31 8.12
N LEU A 86 -4.16 -18.10 7.41
CA LEU A 86 -4.54 -16.78 6.87
C LEU A 86 -4.79 -15.75 7.97
N ASN A 87 -5.31 -16.17 9.13
CA ASN A 87 -5.56 -15.26 10.26
C ASN A 87 -4.28 -14.94 11.06
N TRP A 88 -3.38 -15.91 11.24
CA TRP A 88 -2.20 -15.76 12.10
C TRP A 88 -0.95 -15.26 11.36
N LEU A 89 -0.80 -15.60 10.07
CA LEU A 89 0.37 -15.24 9.27
C LEU A 89 0.63 -13.74 9.24
N PRO A 90 -0.39 -12.88 9.02
CA PRO A 90 -0.18 -11.44 9.01
C PRO A 90 0.20 -10.88 10.37
N MET A 91 -0.41 -11.39 11.43
CA MET A 91 -0.07 -11.01 12.81
C MET A 91 1.39 -11.36 13.13
N PHE A 92 1.85 -12.53 12.70
CA PHE A 92 3.23 -12.98 12.85
C PHE A 92 4.21 -12.11 12.04
N LEU A 93 3.84 -11.77 10.79
CA LEU A 93 4.66 -10.88 9.93
C LEU A 93 4.77 -9.47 10.52
N LEU A 94 3.67 -8.90 11.04
CA LEU A 94 3.68 -7.60 11.72
C LEU A 94 4.56 -7.63 12.98
N LEU A 95 4.50 -8.71 13.76
CA LEU A 95 5.34 -8.89 14.94
C LEU A 95 6.83 -8.96 14.56
N LEU A 96 7.17 -9.73 13.52
CA LEU A 96 8.55 -9.80 13.00
C LEU A 96 9.04 -8.44 12.50
N MET A 97 8.21 -7.68 11.78
CA MET A 97 8.55 -6.35 11.32
C MET A 97 8.72 -5.37 12.49
N GLY A 98 7.85 -5.45 13.51
CA GLY A 98 7.94 -4.65 14.73
C GLY A 98 9.26 -4.92 15.48
N ILE A 99 9.60 -6.19 15.70
CA ILE A 99 10.87 -6.60 16.31
C ILE A 99 12.06 -6.14 15.48
N GLY A 100 12.01 -6.28 14.15
CA GLY A 100 13.05 -5.80 13.24
C GLY A 100 13.27 -4.29 13.32
N ASN A 101 12.19 -3.51 13.41
CA ASN A 101 12.26 -2.06 13.58
C ASN A 101 12.83 -1.67 14.96
N ILE A 102 12.42 -2.33 16.04
CA ILE A 102 12.97 -2.10 17.38
C ILE A 102 14.45 -2.44 17.42
N ASN A 103 14.85 -3.60 16.89
CA ASN A 103 16.26 -3.97 16.78
C ASN A 103 17.06 -2.95 15.95
N SER A 104 16.50 -2.45 14.86
CA SER A 104 17.12 -1.40 14.04
C SER A 104 17.32 -0.11 14.82
N LEU A 105 16.37 0.30 15.66
CA LEU A 105 16.47 1.48 16.52
C LEU A 105 17.52 1.32 17.61
N ILE A 106 17.61 0.14 18.22
CA ILE A 106 18.56 -0.15 19.31
C ILE A 106 20.00 -0.27 18.77
N TYR A 107 20.18 -0.94 17.62
CA TYR A 107 21.50 -1.18 17.02
C TYR A 107 21.97 -0.06 16.09
N SER A 108 21.11 0.83 15.61
CA SER A 108 21.45 1.94 14.70
C SER A 108 22.35 3.01 15.32
N ARG A 109 22.69 2.88 16.60
CA ARG A 109 23.68 3.75 17.26
C ARG A 109 25.12 3.43 16.85
N LYS A 110 25.38 2.34 16.10
CA LYS A 110 26.73 1.95 15.65
C LYS A 110 26.67 1.27 14.26
N ASN A 111 26.78 2.07 13.21
CA ASN A 111 27.05 1.67 11.81
C ASN A 111 26.20 0.52 11.21
N ASN A 112 25.50 0.84 10.16
CA ASN A 112 24.71 0.01 9.25
C ASN A 112 23.26 -0.27 9.68
N SER A 113 22.37 0.53 9.10
CA SER A 113 20.94 0.25 9.09
C SER A 113 20.67 -1.15 8.49
N TRP A 114 20.39 -2.10 9.33
CA TRP A 114 19.76 -3.37 8.97
C TRP A 114 18.30 -3.08 8.60
N SER A 115 18.11 -2.47 7.44
CA SER A 115 16.78 -2.27 6.91
C SER A 115 16.39 -3.54 6.16
N LEU A 116 15.42 -4.30 6.67
CA LEU A 116 14.76 -5.38 5.93
C LEU A 116 14.33 -4.92 4.54
N LYS A 117 14.06 -3.61 4.35
CA LYS A 117 13.82 -2.97 3.05
C LYS A 117 14.94 -3.23 2.03
N LYS A 118 16.20 -3.34 2.45
CA LYS A 118 17.34 -3.59 1.56
C LYS A 118 17.32 -5.00 0.96
N TYR A 119 16.69 -5.96 1.65
CA TYR A 119 16.54 -7.34 1.18
C TYR A 119 15.24 -7.59 0.43
N LEU A 120 14.17 -6.85 0.77
CA LEU A 120 12.84 -7.04 0.18
C LEU A 120 12.62 -6.23 -1.11
N ILE A 121 13.34 -5.10 -1.28
CA ILE A 121 13.31 -4.37 -2.54
C ILE A 121 14.38 -4.96 -3.47
N PRO A 122 13.99 -5.62 -4.58
CA PRO A 122 14.94 -6.13 -5.54
C PRO A 122 15.91 -5.05 -5.99
N LYS A 123 17.21 -5.34 -6.01
CA LYS A 123 18.29 -4.37 -6.35
C LYS A 123 18.11 -3.70 -7.72
N PHE A 124 17.32 -4.29 -8.63
CA PHE A 124 17.05 -3.69 -9.93
C PHE A 124 16.05 -2.51 -9.84
N LEU A 125 15.20 -2.50 -8.80
CA LEU A 125 14.27 -1.40 -8.51
C LEU A 125 14.98 -0.17 -7.92
N ASP A 126 16.20 -0.34 -7.44
CA ASP A 126 16.97 0.72 -6.79
C ASP A 126 17.81 1.57 -7.78
N LYS A 127 18.13 1.03 -8.96
CA LYS A 127 19.07 1.67 -9.92
C LYS A 127 18.48 2.78 -10.80
N LYS A 128 17.19 2.75 -11.13
CA LYS A 128 16.50 3.81 -11.90
C LYS A 128 15.08 3.96 -11.40
N VAL A 129 14.81 5.01 -10.66
CA VAL A 129 13.44 5.34 -10.28
C VAL A 129 12.71 5.88 -11.51
N SER A 130 11.72 5.13 -11.98
CA SER A 130 10.83 5.49 -13.07
C SER A 130 9.37 5.34 -12.61
N PRO A 131 8.40 5.97 -13.27
CA PRO A 131 6.99 5.77 -12.96
C PRO A 131 6.56 4.29 -12.99
N ILE A 132 7.11 3.51 -13.92
CA ILE A 132 6.85 2.07 -14.03
C ILE A 132 7.41 1.32 -12.81
N THR A 133 8.60 1.68 -12.35
CA THR A 133 9.20 1.08 -11.16
C THR A 133 8.32 1.31 -9.93
N VAL A 134 7.76 2.50 -9.77
CA VAL A 134 6.85 2.84 -8.67
C VAL A 134 5.59 1.97 -8.71
N PHE A 135 4.98 1.82 -9.89
CA PHE A 135 3.80 0.97 -10.07
C PHE A 135 4.08 -0.51 -9.74
N ILE A 136 5.20 -1.06 -10.25
CA ILE A 136 5.61 -2.44 -9.96
C ILE A 136 5.89 -2.61 -8.46
N THR A 137 6.52 -1.62 -7.82
CA THR A 137 6.73 -1.67 -6.36
C THR A 137 5.41 -1.72 -5.61
N GLY A 138 4.38 -1.00 -6.05
CA GLY A 138 3.04 -1.08 -5.51
C GLY A 138 2.45 -2.50 -5.61
N ILE A 139 2.57 -3.16 -6.76
CA ILE A 139 2.13 -4.55 -6.96
C ILE A 139 2.84 -5.50 -5.98
N VAL A 140 4.17 -5.41 -5.92
CA VAL A 140 5.00 -6.27 -5.04
C VAL A 140 4.65 -6.01 -3.58
N PHE A 141 4.41 -4.76 -3.23
CA PHE A 141 4.04 -4.37 -1.87
C PHE A 141 2.68 -4.94 -1.47
N GLY A 142 1.68 -4.89 -2.36
CA GLY A 142 0.36 -5.48 -2.14
C GLY A 142 0.35 -7.00 -2.03
N PHE A 143 1.39 -7.66 -2.57
CA PHE A 143 1.54 -9.11 -2.43
C PHE A 143 2.24 -9.52 -1.12
N ILE A 144 3.24 -8.74 -0.67
CA ILE A 144 4.12 -9.14 0.45
C ILE A 144 3.64 -8.57 1.79
N PHE A 145 3.09 -7.35 1.77
CA PHE A 145 2.78 -6.59 2.97
C PHE A 145 1.26 -6.49 3.17
N ASP A 146 0.67 -7.58 3.67
CA ASP A 146 -0.71 -7.57 4.12
C ASP A 146 -0.81 -6.97 5.52
N THR A 147 -1.50 -5.83 5.63
CA THR A 147 -1.82 -5.23 6.91
C THR A 147 -3.18 -5.73 7.43
N SER A 148 -3.43 -5.51 8.74
CA SER A 148 -4.69 -5.89 9.37
C SER A 148 -5.93 -5.29 8.67
N SER A 149 -5.81 -4.09 8.10
CA SER A 149 -6.88 -3.45 7.32
C SER A 149 -7.18 -4.16 6.01
N GLN A 150 -6.16 -4.65 5.32
CA GLN A 150 -6.30 -5.40 4.08
C GLN A 150 -6.94 -6.77 4.31
N ILE A 151 -6.56 -7.45 5.40
CA ILE A 151 -7.16 -8.73 5.81
C ILE A 151 -8.63 -8.55 6.20
N ALA A 152 -8.95 -7.50 6.97
CA ALA A 152 -10.32 -7.16 7.28
C ALA A 152 -11.14 -6.88 6.01
N ALA A 153 -10.54 -6.18 5.03
CA ALA A 153 -11.15 -5.93 3.73
C ALA A 153 -11.42 -7.24 2.96
N PHE A 154 -10.45 -8.17 2.93
CA PHE A 154 -10.66 -9.48 2.31
C PHE A 154 -11.78 -10.26 3.02
N GLY A 155 -11.78 -10.28 4.36
CA GLY A 155 -12.83 -10.92 5.15
C GLY A 155 -14.22 -10.39 4.79
N LEU A 156 -14.38 -9.07 4.73
CA LEU A 156 -15.65 -8.44 4.34
C LEU A 156 -16.03 -8.71 2.89
N ALA A 157 -15.08 -8.62 1.96
CA ALA A 157 -15.33 -8.88 0.55
C ALA A 157 -15.75 -10.33 0.27
N ILE A 158 -15.26 -11.30 1.07
CA ILE A 158 -15.56 -12.71 0.93
C ILE A 158 -16.86 -13.10 1.68
N SER A 159 -17.17 -12.44 2.80
CA SER A 159 -18.33 -12.80 3.65
C SER A 159 -19.65 -12.23 3.14
N GLY A 160 -19.62 -11.15 2.35
CA GLY A 160 -20.82 -10.37 2.02
C GLY A 160 -21.84 -11.03 1.09
N THR A 161 -21.39 -11.83 0.13
CA THR A 161 -22.26 -12.59 -0.80
C THR A 161 -21.45 -13.70 -1.47
N ASN A 162 -22.11 -14.79 -1.89
CA ASN A 162 -21.47 -15.85 -2.68
C ASN A 162 -21.10 -15.43 -4.12
N HIS A 163 -21.16 -14.13 -4.45
CA HIS A 163 -20.90 -13.61 -5.77
C HIS A 163 -19.47 -13.02 -5.85
N TRP A 164 -18.63 -13.59 -6.70
CA TRP A 164 -17.28 -13.09 -7.03
C TRP A 164 -17.27 -11.60 -7.43
N LEU A 165 -18.37 -11.12 -8.03
CA LEU A 165 -18.55 -9.69 -8.38
C LEU A 165 -18.46 -8.77 -7.17
N PHE A 166 -18.98 -9.16 -6.01
CA PHE A 166 -18.91 -8.35 -4.81
C PHE A 166 -17.47 -8.22 -4.31
N SER A 167 -16.67 -9.28 -4.42
CA SER A 167 -15.23 -9.25 -4.07
C SER A 167 -14.44 -8.30 -4.98
N VAL A 168 -14.73 -8.31 -6.28
CA VAL A 168 -14.10 -7.37 -7.24
C VAL A 168 -14.51 -5.93 -6.94
N ILE A 169 -15.80 -5.66 -6.75
CA ILE A 169 -16.30 -4.31 -6.41
C ILE A 169 -15.70 -3.85 -5.09
N GLY A 170 -15.66 -4.72 -4.07
CA GLY A 170 -15.06 -4.43 -2.78
C GLY A 170 -13.57 -4.09 -2.88
N GLY A 171 -12.81 -4.85 -3.67
CA GLY A 171 -11.40 -4.57 -3.95
C GLY A 171 -11.19 -3.23 -4.66
N ILE A 172 -12.05 -2.90 -5.63
CA ILE A 172 -12.02 -1.61 -6.34
C ILE A 172 -12.33 -0.46 -5.37
N VAL A 173 -13.38 -0.59 -4.56
CA VAL A 173 -13.78 0.45 -3.58
C VAL A 173 -12.69 0.69 -2.54
N PHE A 174 -12.08 -0.38 -2.02
CA PHE A 174 -10.91 -0.29 -1.14
C PHE A 174 -9.75 0.43 -1.83
N SER A 175 -9.46 0.08 -3.08
CA SER A 175 -8.40 0.69 -3.88
C SER A 175 -8.63 2.17 -4.15
N ILE A 176 -9.89 2.61 -4.33
CA ILE A 176 -10.23 4.03 -4.47
C ILE A 176 -9.83 4.80 -3.21
N GLY A 177 -10.14 4.28 -2.02
CA GLY A 177 -9.71 4.89 -0.75
C GLY A 177 -8.20 5.01 -0.65
N LEU A 178 -7.49 3.94 -0.99
CA LEU A 178 -6.03 3.87 -0.99
C LEU A 178 -5.41 4.88 -1.98
N ILE A 179 -5.94 4.96 -3.21
CA ILE A 179 -5.47 5.89 -4.24
C ILE A 179 -5.67 7.33 -3.80
N PHE A 180 -6.79 7.64 -3.17
CA PHE A 180 -7.08 8.99 -2.69
C PHE A 180 -6.03 9.47 -1.68
N THR A 181 -5.75 8.69 -0.65
CA THR A 181 -4.76 9.04 0.39
C THR A 181 -3.35 9.10 -0.15
N GLY A 182 -2.90 8.11 -0.93
CA GLY A 182 -1.56 8.11 -1.51
C GLY A 182 -1.33 9.23 -2.52
N THR A 183 -2.37 9.62 -3.28
CA THR A 183 -2.30 10.77 -4.19
C THR A 183 -2.11 12.07 -3.43
N ILE A 184 -2.87 12.27 -2.36
CA ILE A 184 -2.74 13.47 -1.50
C ILE A 184 -1.33 13.53 -0.91
N ASP A 185 -0.83 12.43 -0.38
CA ASP A 185 0.47 12.34 0.25
C ASP A 185 1.60 12.78 -0.71
N SER A 186 1.72 12.13 -1.87
CA SER A 186 2.75 12.48 -2.86
C SER A 186 2.60 13.89 -3.43
N TYR A 187 1.36 14.38 -3.59
CA TYR A 187 1.10 15.74 -4.05
C TYR A 187 1.58 16.78 -3.04
N LEU A 188 1.24 16.60 -1.76
CA LEU A 188 1.63 17.50 -0.67
C LEU A 188 3.15 17.55 -0.53
N LEU A 189 3.82 16.38 -0.48
CA LEU A 189 5.27 16.32 -0.40
C LEU A 189 5.95 16.96 -1.61
N SER A 190 5.49 16.65 -2.82
CA SER A 190 6.04 17.25 -4.05
C SER A 190 5.90 18.78 -4.06
N LYS A 191 4.79 19.32 -3.52
CA LYS A 191 4.57 20.75 -3.39
C LYS A 191 5.50 21.38 -2.34
N LEU A 192 5.69 20.73 -1.20
CA LEU A 192 6.61 21.16 -0.15
C LEU A 192 8.04 21.22 -0.69
N LEU A 193 8.53 20.17 -1.34
CA LEU A 193 9.87 20.11 -1.91
C LEU A 193 10.12 21.26 -2.91
N LYS A 194 9.16 21.57 -3.78
CA LYS A 194 9.25 22.70 -4.71
C LYS A 194 9.32 24.06 -4.01
N THR A 195 8.64 24.21 -2.89
CA THR A 195 8.67 25.46 -2.11
C THR A 195 10.01 25.64 -1.42
N PHE A 196 10.56 24.55 -0.84
CA PHE A 196 11.91 24.59 -0.25
C PHE A 196 13.00 24.89 -1.26
N ASP A 197 12.95 24.31 -2.45
CA ASP A 197 13.92 24.61 -3.51
C ASP A 197 13.87 26.09 -3.94
N ARG A 198 12.67 26.67 -4.05
CA ARG A 198 12.49 28.09 -4.39
C ARG A 198 13.03 29.02 -3.29
N THR A 199 12.80 28.71 -2.01
CA THR A 199 13.31 29.52 -0.89
C THR A 199 14.82 29.42 -0.79
N LYS A 200 15.42 28.24 -0.97
CA LYS A 200 16.87 28.05 -0.99
C LYS A 200 17.52 28.82 -2.15
N PHE A 201 16.93 28.78 -3.33
CA PHE A 201 17.42 29.55 -4.50
C PHE A 201 17.31 31.05 -4.26
N LYS A 202 16.21 31.55 -3.68
CA LYS A 202 15.99 32.97 -3.37
C LYS A 202 17.02 33.48 -2.37
N ASN A 203 17.35 32.69 -1.34
CA ASN A 203 18.34 33.05 -0.35
C ASN A 203 19.78 33.05 -0.88
N ILE A 204 20.07 32.26 -1.93
CA ILE A 204 21.41 32.23 -2.58
C ILE A 204 21.58 33.41 -3.54
N VAL A 205 20.50 33.87 -4.18
CA VAL A 205 20.56 34.97 -5.18
C VAL A 205 20.46 36.35 -4.55
N LEU A 206 19.94 36.45 -3.32
CA LEU A 206 19.75 37.72 -2.59
C LEU A 206 20.83 38.04 -1.54
N ASN A 207 21.81 37.16 -1.34
CA ASN A 207 23.04 37.36 -0.58
C ASN A 207 24.24 37.38 -1.52
#